data_4f67a8f5ebf432d57d7995b7f6d93485
#
_entry.id   4f67a8f5ebf432d57d7995b7f6d93485
#
_cell.length_a   1.000
_cell.length_b   1.000
_cell.length_c   1.000
_cell.angle_alpha   90.00
_cell.angle_beta   90.00
_cell.angle_gamma   90.00
#
_symmetry.space_group_name_H-M   'P 1'
#
loop_
_entity.id
_entity.type
_entity.pdbx_description
1 polymer ?
#
loop_
_entity_poly.entity_id
_entity_poly.type
_entity_poly.pdbx_seq_one_letter_code
_entity_poly.pdbx_strand_id
1 'polypeptide(L)'
;MALAPRLQQYLTRKGIAFEDIALEPMANLDAAVIASGEAQGNILQATLMIDLQGVVMVVHPFDTALDEELMTELTGRRLQPLSSQQADRLFSDCDPGFHPPVGAAYGLTVLVDQDVLTLEHALLSSGTDRSLVRLDRRNLKLALADAHEAHVVIRGPGAGSQTALSLDDVATQLQKLYRLPPMPALALRILRLTANPEASARELADLIELDPSLTAQILRYARSALFNYPGQIQSVQEAVTRVLGFDRVAHVAMGIASVRAFDVPREGMLGMDQFWRHSLYCAFLCQHLAQRCGGDKSLAYLCGLLHNFGLLLIGHLFPAEFDELNAMREANPEASMRSLEQQVFGGSQQHDMLTVGHGAIGGILHRLWQLPDAVVKAAGVHQQLDYHGDHENYVLMDQLANAMLKEQGIRVEFNPEDTAPLLARLGLDDSDLNRLNQEMERVSGDLDTLARSLTA
;
A
#
# COMPACT_ATOMS: atom_id res chain seq x y z
N MET A 1 13.52 28.34 -18.41
CA MET A 1 12.10 28.58 -18.12
C MET A 1 11.30 27.66 -19.02
N ALA A 2 10.62 26.71 -18.44
CA ALA A 2 9.85 25.73 -19.20
C ALA A 2 8.40 25.77 -18.72
N LEU A 3 7.69 26.87 -19.01
CA LEU A 3 6.24 26.93 -18.82
C LEU A 3 5.52 26.59 -20.12
N ALA A 4 4.35 25.96 -20.01
CA ALA A 4 3.47 25.80 -21.16
C ALA A 4 3.16 27.15 -21.81
N PRO A 5 3.24 27.27 -23.14
CA PRO A 5 3.12 28.54 -23.86
C PRO A 5 1.84 29.35 -23.53
N ARG A 6 0.69 28.67 -23.44
CA ARG A 6 -0.59 29.33 -23.08
C ARG A 6 -0.59 29.89 -21.67
N LEU A 7 -0.05 29.13 -20.71
CA LEU A 7 0.09 29.59 -19.33
C LEU A 7 1.00 30.81 -19.26
N GLN A 8 2.19 30.74 -19.89
CA GLN A 8 3.14 31.85 -19.93
C GLN A 8 2.53 33.12 -20.54
N GLN A 9 1.83 32.97 -21.67
CA GLN A 9 1.16 34.09 -22.33
C GLN A 9 0.08 34.72 -21.45
N TYR A 10 -0.71 33.88 -20.74
CA TYR A 10 -1.76 34.36 -19.84
C TYR A 10 -1.19 35.13 -18.66
N LEU A 11 -0.20 34.57 -17.95
CA LEU A 11 0.44 35.21 -16.80
C LEU A 11 1.07 36.56 -17.19
N THR A 12 1.79 36.57 -18.31
CA THR A 12 2.40 37.81 -18.84
C THR A 12 1.36 38.87 -19.19
N ARG A 13 0.27 38.50 -19.89
CA ARG A 13 -0.78 39.41 -20.31
C ARG A 13 -1.55 40.02 -19.11
N LYS A 14 -1.73 39.24 -18.05
CA LYS A 14 -2.42 39.68 -16.81
C LYS A 14 -1.46 40.37 -15.83
N GLY A 15 -0.15 40.46 -16.13
CA GLY A 15 0.85 41.09 -15.26
C GLY A 15 1.05 40.31 -13.95
N ILE A 16 0.88 39.01 -13.96
CA ILE A 16 0.99 38.12 -12.80
C ILE A 16 2.47 37.76 -12.63
N ALA A 17 3.04 38.12 -11.49
CA ALA A 17 4.39 37.73 -11.12
C ALA A 17 4.38 36.29 -10.54
N PHE A 18 5.38 35.51 -10.91
CA PHE A 18 5.54 34.13 -10.45
C PHE A 18 7.02 33.77 -10.26
N GLU A 19 7.25 32.75 -9.48
CA GLU A 19 8.55 32.09 -9.30
C GLU A 19 8.53 30.75 -10.00
N ASP A 20 9.54 30.46 -10.85
CA ASP A 20 9.72 29.20 -11.55
C ASP A 20 10.61 28.29 -10.69
N ILE A 21 10.05 27.20 -10.17
CA ILE A 21 10.74 26.21 -9.36
C ILE A 21 11.16 25.08 -10.30
N ALA A 22 12.44 25.08 -10.66
CA ALA A 22 13.01 24.06 -11.53
C ALA A 22 13.11 22.72 -10.78
N LEU A 23 12.72 21.64 -11.46
CA LEU A 23 12.81 20.25 -11.01
C LEU A 23 13.59 19.43 -12.05
N GLU A 24 14.13 18.28 -11.62
CA GLU A 24 14.53 17.22 -12.56
C GLU A 24 13.28 16.67 -13.26
N PRO A 25 13.40 16.06 -14.45
CA PRO A 25 12.24 15.49 -15.14
C PRO A 25 11.45 14.53 -14.26
N MET A 26 10.17 14.77 -14.10
CA MET A 26 9.28 13.98 -13.23
C MET A 26 8.30 13.14 -14.04
N ALA A 27 8.05 11.92 -13.58
CA ALA A 27 7.17 10.98 -14.26
C ALA A 27 5.68 11.43 -14.26
N ASN A 28 5.27 12.15 -13.23
CA ASN A 28 3.91 12.65 -13.04
C ASN A 28 3.88 13.83 -12.03
N LEU A 29 2.70 14.44 -11.86
CA LEU A 29 2.52 15.55 -10.94
C LEU A 29 2.77 15.12 -9.47
N ASP A 30 2.43 13.89 -9.07
CA ASP A 30 2.65 13.39 -7.72
C ASP A 30 4.14 13.38 -7.37
N ALA A 31 4.98 12.93 -8.31
CA ALA A 31 6.43 12.96 -8.13
C ALA A 31 6.97 14.40 -8.01
N ALA A 32 6.42 15.35 -8.79
CA ALA A 32 6.79 16.76 -8.71
C ALA A 32 6.36 17.40 -7.38
N VAL A 33 5.19 17.02 -6.86
CA VAL A 33 4.69 17.41 -5.54
C VAL A 33 5.65 16.98 -4.44
N ILE A 34 6.05 15.71 -4.43
CA ILE A 34 7.00 15.16 -3.46
C ILE A 34 8.37 15.85 -3.56
N ALA A 35 8.89 16.02 -4.80
CA ALA A 35 10.19 16.64 -5.04
C ALA A 35 10.24 18.13 -4.65
N SER A 36 9.11 18.82 -4.65
CA SER A 36 9.03 20.23 -4.26
C SER A 36 9.30 20.47 -2.77
N GLY A 37 9.05 19.48 -1.91
CA GLY A 37 9.14 19.59 -0.45
C GLY A 37 8.11 20.55 0.17
N GLU A 38 7.13 21.00 -0.60
CA GLU A 38 6.08 21.90 -0.13
C GLU A 38 4.92 21.11 0.51
N ALA A 39 4.19 21.73 1.43
CA ALA A 39 2.99 21.12 2.01
C ALA A 39 1.92 20.90 0.92
N GLN A 40 1.34 19.70 0.86
CA GLN A 40 0.38 19.32 -0.19
C GLN A 40 -0.84 20.26 -0.26
N GLY A 41 -1.29 20.81 0.87
CA GLY A 41 -2.36 21.79 0.94
C GLY A 41 -2.03 23.13 0.26
N ASN A 42 -0.75 23.42 0.01
CA ASN A 42 -0.29 24.59 -0.74
C ASN A 42 -0.12 24.30 -2.24
N ILE A 43 -0.29 23.06 -2.66
CA ILE A 43 -0.15 22.66 -4.07
C ILE A 43 -1.54 22.51 -4.66
N LEU A 44 -1.76 23.11 -5.83
CA LEU A 44 -3.04 23.09 -6.51
C LEU A 44 -3.06 22.06 -7.61
N GLN A 45 -4.15 21.34 -7.69
CA GLN A 45 -4.44 20.46 -8.82
C GLN A 45 -5.68 20.91 -9.58
N ALA A 46 -5.74 20.50 -10.85
CA ALA A 46 -6.85 20.71 -11.75
C ALA A 46 -7.56 19.37 -11.99
N THR A 47 -8.76 19.19 -11.47
CA THR A 47 -9.63 18.08 -11.85
C THR A 47 -10.57 18.53 -12.96
N LEU A 48 -10.54 17.83 -14.09
CA LEU A 48 -11.37 18.15 -15.25
C LEU A 48 -12.62 17.28 -15.26
N MET A 49 -13.76 17.93 -15.30
CA MET A 49 -15.08 17.31 -15.32
C MET A 49 -15.83 17.69 -16.59
N ILE A 50 -16.68 16.80 -17.11
CA ILE A 50 -17.42 17.03 -18.36
C ILE A 50 -18.88 16.61 -18.23
N ASP A 51 -19.75 17.33 -18.94
CA ASP A 51 -21.10 16.94 -19.28
C ASP A 51 -21.47 17.35 -20.71
N LEU A 52 -22.78 17.34 -21.05
CA LEU A 52 -23.29 17.77 -22.36
C LEU A 52 -23.10 19.27 -22.62
N GLN A 53 -22.86 20.10 -21.61
CA GLN A 53 -22.65 21.55 -21.73
C GLN A 53 -21.16 21.92 -21.89
N GLY A 54 -20.26 20.96 -21.66
CA GLY A 54 -18.81 21.17 -21.85
C GLY A 54 -17.98 20.84 -20.63
N VAL A 55 -16.68 21.18 -20.73
CA VAL A 55 -15.67 20.89 -19.70
C VAL A 55 -15.63 22.00 -18.66
N VAL A 56 -15.56 21.60 -17.39
CA VAL A 56 -15.34 22.44 -16.23
C VAL A 56 -14.04 22.01 -15.55
N MET A 57 -13.15 22.96 -15.26
CA MET A 57 -11.98 22.72 -14.44
C MET A 57 -12.32 23.04 -12.99
N VAL A 58 -12.06 22.09 -12.10
CA VAL A 58 -12.16 22.30 -10.65
C VAL A 58 -10.77 22.44 -10.10
N VAL A 59 -10.49 23.57 -9.45
CA VAL A 59 -9.18 23.87 -8.84
C VAL A 59 -9.31 23.76 -7.33
N HIS A 60 -8.51 22.86 -6.77
CA HIS A 60 -8.53 22.57 -5.35
C HIS A 60 -7.14 22.18 -4.83
N PRO A 61 -6.90 22.18 -3.50
CA PRO A 61 -5.65 21.69 -2.94
C PRO A 61 -5.42 20.22 -3.27
N PHE A 62 -4.15 19.85 -3.44
CA PHE A 62 -3.75 18.50 -3.85
C PHE A 62 -4.14 17.41 -2.85
N ASP A 63 -4.25 17.74 -1.56
CA ASP A 63 -4.61 16.87 -0.45
C ASP A 63 -6.14 16.76 -0.20
N THR A 64 -6.97 17.21 -1.14
CA THR A 64 -8.43 17.20 -1.00
C THR A 64 -9.10 16.38 -2.10
N ALA A 65 -10.28 15.84 -1.81
CA ALA A 65 -11.14 15.16 -2.79
C ALA A 65 -12.36 16.03 -3.13
N LEU A 66 -12.91 15.87 -4.34
CA LEU A 66 -14.10 16.60 -4.76
C LEU A 66 -15.37 15.96 -4.18
N ASP A 67 -16.31 16.80 -3.77
CA ASP A 67 -17.68 16.41 -3.41
C ASP A 67 -18.59 16.44 -4.64
N GLU A 68 -18.85 15.30 -5.24
CA GLU A 68 -19.66 15.20 -6.46
C GLU A 68 -21.14 15.54 -6.21
N GLU A 69 -21.67 15.25 -5.01
CA GLU A 69 -23.05 15.59 -4.65
C GLU A 69 -23.17 17.12 -4.51
N LEU A 70 -22.26 17.73 -3.77
CA LEU A 70 -22.22 19.18 -3.58
C LEU A 70 -21.96 19.91 -4.89
N MET A 71 -21.08 19.38 -5.75
CA MET A 71 -20.87 19.92 -7.10
C MET A 71 -22.13 19.86 -7.95
N THR A 72 -22.91 18.76 -7.85
CA THR A 72 -24.18 18.63 -8.56
C THR A 72 -25.22 19.63 -8.04
N GLU A 73 -25.29 19.84 -6.72
CA GLU A 73 -26.19 20.85 -6.12
C GLU A 73 -25.82 22.28 -6.56
N LEU A 74 -24.52 22.62 -6.50
CA LEU A 74 -24.02 23.97 -6.80
C LEU A 74 -24.12 24.33 -8.29
N THR A 75 -23.86 23.36 -9.16
CA THR A 75 -23.84 23.60 -10.61
C THR A 75 -25.16 23.26 -11.30
N GLY A 76 -26.02 22.48 -10.68
CA GLY A 76 -27.20 21.86 -11.32
C GLY A 76 -26.84 20.88 -12.43
N ARG A 77 -25.56 20.45 -12.51
CA ARG A 77 -25.00 19.64 -13.59
C ARG A 77 -24.48 18.31 -13.06
N ARG A 78 -24.75 17.23 -13.76
CA ARG A 78 -24.12 15.92 -13.48
C ARG A 78 -22.81 15.82 -14.24
N LEU A 79 -21.75 16.24 -13.62
CA LEU A 79 -20.41 16.23 -14.17
C LEU A 79 -19.76 14.85 -13.96
N GLN A 80 -19.02 14.37 -14.96
CA GLN A 80 -18.24 13.15 -14.89
C GLN A 80 -16.75 13.47 -15.08
N PRO A 81 -15.82 12.73 -14.46
CA PRO A 81 -14.39 12.93 -14.66
C PRO A 81 -14.01 12.77 -16.14
N LEU A 82 -13.19 13.69 -16.63
CA LEU A 82 -12.61 13.60 -17.97
C LEU A 82 -11.44 12.59 -17.96
N SER A 83 -11.38 11.72 -18.97
CA SER A 83 -10.25 10.79 -19.06
C SER A 83 -8.92 11.52 -19.32
N SER A 84 -7.79 10.95 -18.81
CA SER A 84 -6.46 11.54 -18.97
C SER A 84 -6.14 11.84 -20.43
N GLN A 85 -6.48 10.93 -21.35
CA GLN A 85 -6.24 11.13 -22.78
C GLN A 85 -7.05 12.30 -23.39
N GLN A 86 -8.26 12.54 -22.88
CA GLN A 86 -9.07 13.70 -23.30
C GLN A 86 -8.53 15.00 -22.70
N ALA A 87 -8.06 14.95 -21.44
CA ALA A 87 -7.42 16.07 -20.77
C ALA A 87 -6.15 16.51 -21.53
N ASP A 88 -5.26 15.57 -21.86
CA ASP A 88 -4.02 15.86 -22.61
C ASP A 88 -4.29 16.51 -23.98
N ARG A 89 -5.42 16.19 -24.63
CA ARG A 89 -5.82 16.85 -25.89
C ARG A 89 -6.22 18.31 -25.69
N LEU A 90 -6.82 18.67 -24.56
CA LEU A 90 -7.18 20.04 -24.22
C LEU A 90 -5.91 20.87 -23.90
N PHE A 91 -4.94 20.24 -23.24
CA PHE A 91 -3.68 20.80 -22.83
C PHE A 91 -2.53 20.41 -23.79
N SER A 92 -2.76 20.55 -25.09
CA SER A 92 -1.85 20.09 -26.15
C SER A 92 -0.47 20.76 -26.16
N ASP A 93 -0.29 21.81 -25.39
CA ASP A 93 0.98 22.52 -25.18
C ASP A 93 1.66 22.17 -23.85
N CYS A 94 1.11 21.20 -23.12
CA CYS A 94 1.65 20.66 -21.86
C CYS A 94 2.21 19.25 -22.05
N ASP A 95 3.08 18.86 -21.14
CA ASP A 95 3.48 17.46 -21.01
C ASP A 95 2.32 16.62 -20.44
N PRO A 96 2.18 15.36 -20.85
CA PRO A 96 1.05 14.52 -20.42
C PRO A 96 0.93 14.44 -18.88
N GLY A 97 -0.27 14.74 -18.36
CA GLY A 97 -0.56 14.71 -16.93
C GLY A 97 -0.13 15.99 -16.16
N PHE A 98 0.53 16.96 -16.79
CA PHE A 98 0.95 18.20 -16.15
C PHE A 98 0.03 19.37 -16.54
N HIS A 99 -1.21 19.33 -16.10
CA HIS A 99 -2.22 20.33 -16.45
C HIS A 99 -2.19 21.52 -15.47
N PRO A 100 -1.91 22.77 -15.91
CA PRO A 100 -1.93 23.93 -15.03
C PRO A 100 -3.35 24.23 -14.52
N PRO A 101 -3.55 24.47 -13.20
CA PRO A 101 -4.85 24.79 -12.63
C PRO A 101 -5.25 26.27 -12.86
N VAL A 102 -5.06 26.76 -14.07
CA VAL A 102 -5.38 28.12 -14.53
C VAL A 102 -6.24 28.01 -15.79
N GLY A 103 -7.51 27.58 -15.63
CA GLY A 103 -8.39 27.26 -16.75
C GLY A 103 -8.66 28.43 -17.69
N ALA A 104 -8.59 29.70 -17.20
CA ALA A 104 -8.73 30.88 -18.03
C ALA A 104 -7.64 31.00 -19.13
N ALA A 105 -6.46 30.40 -18.93
CA ALA A 105 -5.42 30.28 -19.95
C ALA A 105 -5.82 29.35 -21.11
N TYR A 106 -6.76 28.44 -20.85
CA TYR A 106 -7.23 27.42 -21.78
C TYR A 106 -8.68 27.62 -22.23
N GLY A 107 -9.32 28.74 -21.81
CA GLY A 107 -10.68 29.07 -22.16
C GLY A 107 -11.73 28.14 -21.49
N LEU A 108 -11.37 27.57 -20.35
CA LEU A 108 -12.25 26.69 -19.57
C LEU A 108 -13.01 27.45 -18.50
N THR A 109 -14.23 27.03 -18.20
CA THR A 109 -14.96 27.45 -17.00
C THR A 109 -14.25 26.86 -15.78
N VAL A 110 -14.01 27.68 -14.75
CA VAL A 110 -13.29 27.27 -13.55
C VAL A 110 -14.19 27.39 -12.33
N LEU A 111 -14.26 26.32 -11.55
CA LEU A 111 -14.70 26.33 -10.16
C LEU A 111 -13.43 26.28 -9.29
N VAL A 112 -13.34 27.15 -8.31
CA VAL A 112 -12.23 27.16 -7.37
C VAL A 112 -12.75 26.97 -5.95
N ASP A 113 -12.13 26.05 -5.23
CA ASP A 113 -12.47 25.87 -3.81
C ASP A 113 -12.06 27.10 -3.00
N GLN A 114 -12.93 27.51 -2.07
CA GLN A 114 -12.73 28.71 -1.26
C GLN A 114 -11.43 28.70 -0.47
N ASP A 115 -10.95 27.53 -0.06
CA ASP A 115 -9.71 27.41 0.71
C ASP A 115 -8.48 27.79 -0.09
N VAL A 116 -8.50 27.54 -1.41
CA VAL A 116 -7.42 27.96 -2.32
C VAL A 116 -7.16 29.46 -2.23
N LEU A 117 -8.21 30.25 -2.10
CA LEU A 117 -8.11 31.71 -2.06
C LEU A 117 -7.64 32.25 -0.70
N THR A 118 -7.54 31.40 0.31
CA THR A 118 -7.03 31.76 1.64
C THR A 118 -5.53 31.52 1.79
N LEU A 119 -4.89 30.75 0.87
CA LEU A 119 -3.48 30.44 0.92
C LEU A 119 -2.59 31.68 0.82
N GLU A 120 -1.48 31.70 1.56
CA GLU A 120 -0.46 32.76 1.47
C GLU A 120 0.35 32.65 0.18
N HIS A 121 0.56 31.43 -0.28
CA HIS A 121 1.16 31.11 -1.57
C HIS A 121 0.66 29.75 -2.04
N ALA A 122 0.77 29.47 -3.33
CA ALA A 122 0.43 28.19 -3.91
C ALA A 122 1.43 27.78 -4.98
N LEU A 123 1.70 26.47 -5.05
CA LEU A 123 2.40 25.84 -6.16
C LEU A 123 1.39 25.22 -7.12
N LEU A 124 1.67 25.32 -8.40
CA LEU A 124 0.85 24.76 -9.46
C LEU A 124 1.73 24.20 -10.58
N SER A 125 1.19 23.24 -11.33
CA SER A 125 1.85 22.71 -12.51
C SER A 125 2.19 23.84 -13.48
N SER A 126 3.41 23.86 -13.98
CA SER A 126 3.85 24.77 -15.05
C SER A 126 3.34 24.34 -16.44
N GLY A 127 2.79 23.14 -16.56
CA GLY A 127 2.50 22.47 -17.82
C GLY A 127 3.67 21.66 -18.37
N THR A 128 4.76 21.53 -17.60
CA THR A 128 5.92 20.70 -17.99
C THR A 128 6.36 19.78 -16.86
N ASP A 129 7.06 18.71 -17.23
CA ASP A 129 7.61 17.70 -16.31
C ASP A 129 8.82 18.19 -15.50
N ARG A 130 9.25 19.46 -15.70
CA ARG A 130 10.53 19.98 -15.21
C ARG A 130 10.42 21.19 -14.29
N SER A 131 9.23 21.71 -14.06
CA SER A 131 9.05 22.84 -13.15
C SER A 131 7.66 22.96 -12.57
N LEU A 132 7.58 23.65 -11.43
CA LEU A 132 6.34 24.14 -10.83
C LEU A 132 6.37 25.68 -10.80
N VAL A 133 5.21 26.28 -10.76
CA VAL A 133 5.03 27.73 -10.65
C VAL A 133 4.56 28.06 -9.25
N ARG A 134 5.27 28.96 -8.56
CA ARG A 134 4.86 29.50 -7.27
C ARG A 134 4.21 30.87 -7.44
N LEU A 135 3.02 31.03 -6.91
CA LEU A 135 2.29 32.28 -6.84
C LEU A 135 2.09 32.68 -5.38
N ASP A 136 2.32 33.95 -5.06
CA ASP A 136 1.87 34.54 -3.80
C ASP A 136 0.34 34.72 -3.81
N ARG A 137 -0.25 35.00 -2.64
CA ARG A 137 -1.70 35.24 -2.47
C ARG A 137 -2.29 36.21 -3.46
N ARG A 138 -1.60 37.35 -3.74
CA ARG A 138 -2.09 38.38 -4.65
C ARG A 138 -2.12 37.86 -6.09
N ASN A 139 -1.04 37.27 -6.52
CA ASN A 139 -0.90 36.77 -7.88
C ASN A 139 -1.79 35.51 -8.11
N LEU A 140 -2.00 34.69 -7.09
CA LEU A 140 -2.93 33.57 -7.12
C LEU A 140 -4.38 34.05 -7.35
N LYS A 141 -4.83 35.07 -6.59
CA LYS A 141 -6.15 35.69 -6.79
C LYS A 141 -6.31 36.30 -8.18
N LEU A 142 -5.24 36.89 -8.72
CA LEU A 142 -5.28 37.45 -10.09
C LEU A 142 -5.34 36.33 -11.15
N ALA A 143 -4.65 35.21 -10.93
CA ALA A 143 -4.65 34.05 -11.84
C ALA A 143 -6.03 33.39 -11.90
N LEU A 144 -6.76 33.37 -10.80
CA LEU A 144 -8.07 32.73 -10.63
C LEU A 144 -9.24 33.77 -10.60
N ALA A 145 -9.01 35.02 -11.00
CA ALA A 145 -10.02 36.09 -10.91
C ALA A 145 -11.30 35.83 -11.71
N ASP A 146 -11.22 35.01 -12.76
CA ASP A 146 -12.35 34.65 -13.61
C ASP A 146 -13.03 33.34 -13.16
N ALA A 147 -12.60 32.73 -12.02
CA ALA A 147 -13.15 31.50 -11.49
C ALA A 147 -14.38 31.74 -10.60
N HIS A 148 -15.30 30.81 -10.59
CA HIS A 148 -16.44 30.80 -9.66
C HIS A 148 -16.00 30.18 -8.33
N GLU A 149 -16.10 30.95 -7.25
CA GLU A 149 -15.79 30.48 -5.90
C GLU A 149 -16.92 29.56 -5.40
N ALA A 150 -16.54 28.37 -4.91
CA ALA A 150 -17.48 27.43 -4.33
C ALA A 150 -16.77 26.58 -3.26
N HIS A 151 -17.53 26.02 -2.35
CA HIS A 151 -17.01 24.97 -1.47
C HIS A 151 -17.29 23.63 -2.15
N VAL A 152 -16.28 23.04 -2.79
CA VAL A 152 -16.43 21.86 -3.67
C VAL A 152 -15.59 20.68 -3.23
N VAL A 153 -14.86 20.83 -2.12
CA VAL A 153 -14.02 19.76 -1.60
C VAL A 153 -14.62 19.16 -0.33
N ILE A 154 -14.53 17.86 -0.26
CA ILE A 154 -14.62 17.17 1.02
C ILE A 154 -13.24 17.33 1.65
N ARG A 155 -13.17 18.10 2.71
CA ARG A 155 -12.09 17.91 3.66
C ARG A 155 -12.42 16.63 4.41
N GLY A 156 -11.72 15.57 4.07
CA GLY A 156 -11.62 14.47 5.01
C GLY A 156 -11.27 15.05 6.38
N PRO A 157 -11.70 14.50 7.50
CA PRO A 157 -11.32 14.97 8.82
C PRO A 157 -9.79 14.94 8.92
N GLY A 158 -9.12 16.09 8.65
CA GLY A 158 -7.67 16.17 8.66
C GLY A 158 -6.98 17.14 7.70
N ALA A 159 -7.68 18.06 6.99
CA ALA A 159 -7.00 19.13 6.23
C ALA A 159 -6.54 20.27 7.14
N GLY A 160 -5.66 19.96 8.04
CA GLY A 160 -5.08 20.91 8.99
C GLY A 160 -4.06 20.20 9.87
N SER A 161 -2.99 19.72 9.32
CA SER A 161 -2.00 18.73 9.77
C SER A 161 -2.29 17.38 9.14
N GLN A 162 -1.38 16.89 8.28
CA GLN A 162 -1.29 15.45 8.01
C GLN A 162 -0.96 14.72 9.32
N THR A 163 -1.97 14.48 10.12
CA THR A 163 -2.11 13.16 10.69
C THR A 163 -2.75 12.33 9.56
N ALA A 164 -1.95 11.58 8.79
CA ALA A 164 -2.44 10.34 8.21
C ALA A 164 -3.48 9.80 9.19
N LEU A 165 -4.71 9.46 8.74
CA LEU A 165 -5.72 8.83 9.58
C LEU A 165 -4.96 7.92 10.50
N SER A 166 -4.91 8.23 11.80
CA SER A 166 -4.08 7.43 12.69
C SER A 166 -4.57 6.00 12.48
N LEU A 167 -3.69 5.00 12.50
CA LEU A 167 -4.13 3.62 12.36
C LEU A 167 -5.31 3.33 13.31
N ASP A 168 -5.45 4.13 14.38
CA ASP A 168 -6.55 4.09 15.34
C ASP A 168 -7.87 4.68 14.81
N ASP A 169 -7.81 5.73 13.99
CA ASP A 169 -9.02 6.31 13.36
C ASP A 169 -9.54 5.37 12.27
N VAL A 170 -8.66 4.83 11.42
CA VAL A 170 -9.02 3.81 10.42
C VAL A 170 -9.52 2.54 11.10
N ALA A 171 -8.87 2.09 12.17
CA ALA A 171 -9.30 0.94 12.96
C ALA A 171 -10.71 1.16 13.56
N THR A 172 -10.95 2.35 14.09
CA THR A 172 -12.26 2.73 14.66
C THR A 172 -13.35 2.76 13.58
N GLN A 173 -13.06 3.28 12.41
CA GLN A 173 -14.00 3.31 11.28
C GLN A 173 -14.26 1.90 10.74
N LEU A 174 -13.21 1.10 10.52
CA LEU A 174 -13.35 -0.29 10.08
C LEU A 174 -14.19 -1.12 11.07
N GLN A 175 -13.97 -0.95 12.38
CA GLN A 175 -14.76 -1.64 13.40
C GLN A 175 -16.21 -1.19 13.44
N LYS A 176 -16.51 0.09 13.17
CA LYS A 176 -17.86 0.63 13.15
C LYS A 176 -18.66 0.19 11.93
N LEU A 177 -18.00 0.13 10.76
CA LEU A 177 -18.66 -0.13 9.49
C LEU A 177 -18.68 -1.61 9.11
N TYR A 178 -17.67 -2.38 9.55
CA TYR A 178 -17.51 -3.78 9.18
C TYR A 178 -17.27 -4.67 10.40
N ARG A 179 -17.85 -5.86 10.37
CA ARG A 179 -17.54 -6.90 11.36
C ARG A 179 -16.20 -7.53 11.00
N LEU A 180 -15.13 -7.02 11.57
CA LEU A 180 -13.80 -7.63 11.40
C LEU A 180 -13.80 -9.05 12.00
N PRO A 181 -13.22 -10.04 11.31
CA PRO A 181 -13.19 -11.40 11.83
C PRO A 181 -12.35 -11.46 13.11
N PRO A 182 -12.88 -12.07 14.19
CA PRO A 182 -12.09 -12.30 15.40
C PRO A 182 -10.98 -13.30 15.09
N MET A 183 -9.86 -13.17 15.80
CA MET A 183 -8.81 -14.19 15.73
C MET A 183 -9.39 -15.55 16.12
N PRO A 184 -9.18 -16.62 15.31
CA PRO A 184 -9.66 -17.94 15.65
C PRO A 184 -9.16 -18.41 17.01
N ALA A 185 -10.01 -19.08 17.78
CA ALA A 185 -9.74 -19.46 19.18
C ALA A 185 -8.43 -20.24 19.33
N LEU A 186 -8.12 -21.13 18.39
CA LEU A 186 -6.88 -21.90 18.40
C LEU A 186 -5.65 -21.02 18.17
N ALA A 187 -5.70 -20.09 17.19
CA ALA A 187 -4.63 -19.15 16.94
C ALA A 187 -4.36 -18.25 18.16
N LEU A 188 -5.43 -17.75 18.80
CA LEU A 188 -5.30 -16.95 20.02
C LEU A 188 -4.69 -17.75 21.19
N ARG A 189 -5.01 -19.03 21.32
CA ARG A 189 -4.41 -19.91 22.35
C ARG A 189 -2.94 -20.14 22.09
N ILE A 190 -2.55 -20.36 20.82
CA ILE A 190 -1.14 -20.48 20.42
C ILE A 190 -0.39 -19.18 20.73
N LEU A 191 -0.94 -18.01 20.34
CA LEU A 191 -0.36 -16.69 20.64
C LEU A 191 -0.10 -16.48 22.13
N ARG A 192 -1.08 -16.84 22.98
CA ARG A 192 -0.91 -16.74 24.44
C ARG A 192 0.16 -17.68 24.98
N LEU A 193 0.29 -18.88 24.37
CA LEU A 193 1.30 -19.83 24.75
C LEU A 193 2.72 -19.33 24.41
N THR A 194 2.90 -18.68 23.24
CA THR A 194 4.20 -18.09 22.86
C THR A 194 4.63 -16.92 23.77
N ALA A 195 3.68 -16.25 24.40
CA ALA A 195 3.97 -15.18 25.37
C ALA A 195 4.41 -15.71 26.75
N ASN A 196 4.29 -17.02 27.00
CA ASN A 196 4.71 -17.63 28.25
C ASN A 196 6.14 -18.20 28.14
N PRO A 197 7.15 -17.64 28.84
CA PRO A 197 8.53 -18.12 28.78
C PRO A 197 8.72 -19.57 29.29
N GLU A 198 7.79 -20.08 30.11
CA GLU A 198 7.83 -21.43 30.67
C GLU A 198 7.06 -22.45 29.80
N ALA A 199 6.55 -22.01 28.64
CA ALA A 199 5.80 -22.90 27.75
C ALA A 199 6.66 -24.02 27.19
N SER A 200 6.13 -25.24 27.24
CA SER A 200 6.83 -26.44 26.81
C SER A 200 6.42 -26.88 25.39
N ALA A 201 7.32 -27.60 24.72
CA ALA A 201 7.05 -28.24 23.44
C ALA A 201 5.83 -29.19 23.50
N ARG A 202 5.59 -29.79 24.66
CA ARG A 202 4.44 -30.67 24.89
C ARG A 202 3.12 -29.89 24.92
N GLU A 203 3.08 -28.77 25.64
CA GLU A 203 1.88 -27.93 25.69
C GLU A 203 1.49 -27.41 24.32
N LEU A 204 2.49 -27.02 23.50
CA LEU A 204 2.25 -26.60 22.12
C LEU A 204 1.72 -27.76 21.27
N ALA A 205 2.32 -28.94 21.40
CA ALA A 205 1.87 -30.13 20.67
C ALA A 205 0.45 -30.53 21.07
N ASP A 206 0.15 -30.62 22.37
CA ASP A 206 -1.17 -30.95 22.89
C ASP A 206 -2.23 -29.95 22.37
N LEU A 207 -1.87 -28.67 22.27
CA LEU A 207 -2.76 -27.64 21.75
C LEU A 207 -3.03 -27.77 20.24
N ILE A 208 -2.00 -28.03 19.43
CA ILE A 208 -2.12 -28.22 17.99
C ILE A 208 -2.88 -29.51 17.67
N GLU A 209 -2.63 -30.58 18.42
CA GLU A 209 -3.25 -31.91 18.24
C GLU A 209 -4.76 -31.94 18.55
N LEU A 210 -5.32 -30.86 19.14
CA LEU A 210 -6.78 -30.67 19.23
C LEU A 210 -7.43 -30.49 17.85
N ASP A 211 -6.68 -30.09 16.83
CA ASP A 211 -7.16 -29.92 15.47
C ASP A 211 -6.44 -30.89 14.53
N PRO A 212 -7.12 -31.96 14.06
CA PRO A 212 -6.50 -32.98 13.20
C PRO A 212 -6.00 -32.41 11.86
N SER A 213 -6.68 -31.40 11.30
CA SER A 213 -6.26 -30.75 10.05
C SER A 213 -4.97 -29.95 10.25
N LEU A 214 -4.90 -29.14 11.30
CA LEU A 214 -3.69 -28.39 11.66
C LEU A 214 -2.53 -29.33 11.98
N THR A 215 -2.79 -30.41 12.74
CA THR A 215 -1.80 -31.46 13.03
C THR A 215 -1.21 -32.03 11.75
N ALA A 216 -2.06 -32.42 10.79
CA ALA A 216 -1.60 -32.97 9.52
C ALA A 216 -0.77 -31.96 8.71
N GLN A 217 -1.16 -30.67 8.73
CA GLN A 217 -0.43 -29.60 8.04
C GLN A 217 0.95 -29.36 8.69
N ILE A 218 1.03 -29.30 10.02
CA ILE A 218 2.30 -29.13 10.74
C ILE A 218 3.22 -30.35 10.52
N LEU A 219 2.70 -31.57 10.53
CA LEU A 219 3.51 -32.75 10.24
C LEU A 219 4.01 -32.78 8.80
N ARG A 220 3.19 -32.36 7.82
CA ARG A 220 3.65 -32.17 6.43
C ARG A 220 4.73 -31.11 6.32
N TYR A 221 4.54 -29.98 7.01
CA TYR A 221 5.53 -28.91 7.07
C TYR A 221 6.87 -29.43 7.63
N ALA A 222 6.85 -30.10 8.77
CA ALA A 222 8.06 -30.62 9.42
C ALA A 222 8.77 -31.74 8.61
N ARG A 223 8.03 -32.47 7.79
CA ARG A 223 8.56 -33.52 6.91
C ARG A 223 9.07 -33.01 5.56
N SER A 224 8.92 -31.71 5.30
CA SER A 224 9.43 -31.11 4.06
C SER A 224 10.94 -31.31 3.94
N ALA A 225 11.42 -31.53 2.72
CA ALA A 225 12.85 -31.65 2.43
C ALA A 225 13.61 -30.35 2.77
N LEU A 226 12.91 -29.23 2.89
CA LEU A 226 13.43 -27.93 3.35
C LEU A 226 14.26 -28.04 4.65
N PHE A 227 13.88 -28.95 5.56
CA PHE A 227 14.54 -29.09 6.87
C PHE A 227 15.61 -30.18 6.91
N ASN A 228 15.76 -30.96 5.83
CA ASN A 228 16.82 -31.96 5.66
C ASN A 228 16.96 -32.94 6.86
N TYR A 229 15.84 -33.23 7.53
CA TYR A 229 15.84 -34.10 8.69
C TYR A 229 15.84 -35.58 8.28
N PRO A 230 16.87 -36.37 8.64
CA PRO A 230 17.02 -37.72 8.15
C PRO A 230 16.09 -38.75 8.85
N GLY A 231 15.40 -38.33 9.91
CA GLY A 231 14.51 -39.16 10.70
C GLY A 231 13.06 -39.14 10.24
N GLN A 232 12.25 -40.02 10.82
CA GLN A 232 10.79 -39.97 10.68
C GLN A 232 10.21 -39.09 11.79
N ILE A 233 9.26 -38.22 11.43
CA ILE A 233 8.51 -37.38 12.36
C ILE A 233 7.10 -37.94 12.47
N GLN A 234 6.70 -38.35 13.67
CA GLN A 234 5.42 -39.05 13.90
C GLN A 234 4.44 -38.19 14.72
N SER A 235 4.92 -37.19 15.47
CA SER A 235 4.11 -36.32 16.31
C SER A 235 4.50 -34.84 16.18
N VAL A 236 3.59 -33.96 16.56
CA VAL A 236 3.86 -32.51 16.63
C VAL A 236 4.98 -32.23 17.64
N GLN A 237 5.01 -32.95 18.76
CA GLN A 237 6.08 -32.82 19.75
C GLN A 237 7.47 -33.14 19.15
N GLU A 238 7.58 -34.14 18.29
CA GLU A 238 8.83 -34.43 17.58
C GLU A 238 9.18 -33.34 16.56
N ALA A 239 8.19 -32.78 15.86
CA ALA A 239 8.37 -31.64 14.97
C ALA A 239 8.96 -30.43 15.72
N VAL A 240 8.44 -30.13 16.91
CA VAL A 240 8.93 -29.05 17.79
C VAL A 240 10.34 -29.34 18.28
N THR A 241 10.59 -30.52 18.84
CA THR A 241 11.85 -30.79 19.57
C THR A 241 13.05 -31.16 18.71
N ARG A 242 12.80 -31.72 17.51
CA ARG A 242 13.85 -32.32 16.66
C ARG A 242 14.12 -31.54 15.37
N VAL A 243 13.17 -30.76 14.88
CA VAL A 243 13.25 -30.19 13.52
C VAL A 243 13.10 -28.68 13.49
N LEU A 244 11.97 -28.18 13.98
CA LEU A 244 11.54 -26.81 13.72
C LEU A 244 11.83 -25.85 14.88
N GLY A 245 11.83 -26.36 16.12
CA GLY A 245 11.83 -25.53 17.32
C GLY A 245 10.40 -25.05 17.68
N PHE A 246 10.28 -24.57 18.91
CA PHE A 246 9.00 -24.13 19.49
C PHE A 246 8.38 -22.96 18.71
N ASP A 247 9.15 -21.86 18.53
CA ASP A 247 8.64 -20.62 17.95
C ASP A 247 8.16 -20.82 16.51
N ARG A 248 8.94 -21.54 15.70
CA ARG A 248 8.57 -21.79 14.29
C ARG A 248 7.28 -22.60 14.17
N VAL A 249 7.15 -23.67 14.97
CA VAL A 249 5.90 -24.46 14.95
C VAL A 249 4.73 -23.62 15.41
N ALA A 250 4.91 -22.84 16.48
CA ALA A 250 3.88 -21.95 16.98
C ALA A 250 3.46 -20.90 15.93
N HIS A 251 4.41 -20.23 15.26
CA HIS A 251 4.15 -19.21 14.27
C HIS A 251 3.44 -19.78 13.03
N VAL A 252 3.91 -20.92 12.50
CA VAL A 252 3.27 -21.59 11.37
C VAL A 252 1.86 -22.05 11.73
N ALA A 253 1.70 -22.68 12.88
CA ALA A 253 0.39 -23.16 13.36
C ALA A 253 -0.59 -22.00 13.58
N MET A 254 -0.11 -20.88 14.15
CA MET A 254 -0.90 -19.67 14.32
C MET A 254 -1.31 -19.06 12.96
N GLY A 255 -0.38 -18.96 12.00
CA GLY A 255 -0.68 -18.46 10.66
C GLY A 255 -1.75 -19.31 9.96
N ILE A 256 -1.58 -20.64 9.94
CA ILE A 256 -2.53 -21.58 9.36
C ILE A 256 -3.92 -21.48 10.03
N ALA A 257 -3.94 -21.44 11.36
CA ALA A 257 -5.19 -21.32 12.11
C ALA A 257 -5.88 -19.97 11.84
N SER A 258 -5.10 -18.89 11.68
CA SER A 258 -5.61 -17.52 11.47
C SER A 258 -6.25 -17.33 10.10
N VAL A 259 -5.70 -17.96 9.05
CA VAL A 259 -6.24 -17.87 7.67
C VAL A 259 -7.68 -18.39 7.59
N ARG A 260 -8.08 -19.28 8.48
CA ARG A 260 -9.47 -19.81 8.54
C ARG A 260 -10.52 -18.76 8.92
N ALA A 261 -10.10 -17.60 9.37
CA ALA A 261 -11.01 -16.48 9.62
C ALA A 261 -11.53 -15.82 8.33
N PHE A 262 -10.91 -16.13 7.19
CA PHE A 262 -11.18 -15.47 5.92
C PHE A 262 -11.80 -16.44 4.90
N ASP A 263 -12.81 -15.92 4.19
CA ASP A 263 -13.40 -16.58 3.03
C ASP A 263 -12.89 -15.84 1.78
N VAL A 264 -11.89 -16.41 1.13
CA VAL A 264 -11.19 -15.82 -0.01
C VAL A 264 -11.07 -16.89 -1.10
N PRO A 265 -11.22 -16.53 -2.41
CA PRO A 265 -11.05 -17.45 -3.50
C PRO A 265 -9.71 -18.20 -3.44
N ARG A 266 -9.72 -19.46 -3.81
CA ARG A 266 -8.49 -20.27 -3.83
C ARG A 266 -7.57 -19.88 -4.99
N GLU A 267 -8.16 -19.72 -6.17
CA GLU A 267 -7.48 -19.44 -7.43
C GLU A 267 -7.33 -17.93 -7.69
N GLY A 268 -6.52 -17.58 -8.68
CA GLY A 268 -6.25 -16.19 -9.08
C GLY A 268 -4.91 -15.67 -8.55
N MET A 269 -4.49 -14.53 -9.07
CA MET A 269 -3.18 -13.91 -8.74
C MET A 269 -3.08 -13.47 -7.28
N LEU A 270 -4.21 -13.18 -6.63
CA LEU A 270 -4.33 -12.79 -5.22
C LEU A 270 -5.03 -13.87 -4.39
N GLY A 271 -5.37 -15.03 -4.98
CA GLY A 271 -6.04 -16.12 -4.30
C GLY A 271 -5.16 -16.82 -3.26
N MET A 272 -5.80 -17.71 -2.48
CA MET A 272 -5.17 -18.39 -1.34
C MET A 272 -3.91 -19.18 -1.73
N ASP A 273 -3.86 -19.78 -2.93
CA ASP A 273 -2.70 -20.55 -3.40
C ASP A 273 -1.47 -19.63 -3.57
N GLN A 274 -1.65 -18.43 -4.14
CA GLN A 274 -0.58 -17.43 -4.30
C GLN A 274 -0.24 -16.76 -2.97
N PHE A 275 -1.24 -16.50 -2.13
CA PHE A 275 -1.03 -15.96 -0.79
C PHE A 275 -0.06 -16.85 0.02
N TRP A 276 -0.33 -18.15 0.12
CA TRP A 276 0.56 -19.07 0.86
C TRP A 276 1.94 -19.18 0.23
N ARG A 277 1.99 -19.24 -1.10
CA ARG A 277 3.27 -19.26 -1.81
C ARG A 277 4.11 -18.06 -1.44
N HIS A 278 3.57 -16.86 -1.61
CA HIS A 278 4.25 -15.61 -1.30
C HIS A 278 4.66 -15.51 0.18
N SER A 279 3.72 -15.75 1.09
CA SER A 279 3.95 -15.67 2.54
C SER A 279 5.07 -16.59 3.02
N LEU A 280 5.15 -17.83 2.51
CA LEU A 280 6.22 -18.75 2.89
C LEU A 280 7.60 -18.33 2.37
N TYR A 281 7.66 -17.81 1.14
CA TYR A 281 8.91 -17.28 0.59
C TYR A 281 9.37 -16.03 1.32
N CYS A 282 8.47 -15.08 1.63
CA CYS A 282 8.78 -13.92 2.44
C CYS A 282 9.27 -14.32 3.84
N ALA A 283 8.57 -15.23 4.50
CA ALA A 283 8.97 -15.74 5.82
C ALA A 283 10.37 -16.36 5.80
N PHE A 284 10.67 -17.16 4.78
CA PHE A 284 11.99 -17.73 4.57
C PHE A 284 13.07 -16.66 4.40
N LEU A 285 12.84 -15.69 3.52
CA LEU A 285 13.80 -14.61 3.25
C LEU A 285 14.00 -13.72 4.47
N CYS A 286 12.93 -13.28 5.13
CA CYS A 286 13.02 -12.44 6.34
C CYS A 286 13.82 -13.14 7.45
N GLN A 287 13.63 -14.45 7.66
CA GLN A 287 14.42 -15.21 8.61
C GLN A 287 15.92 -15.23 8.28
N HIS A 288 16.28 -15.38 7.00
CA HIS A 288 17.66 -15.39 6.55
C HIS A 288 18.30 -14.00 6.58
N LEU A 289 17.52 -12.98 6.28
CA LEU A 289 17.92 -11.57 6.45
C LEU A 289 18.21 -11.25 7.92
N ALA A 290 17.32 -11.63 8.85
CA ALA A 290 17.51 -11.41 10.28
C ALA A 290 18.82 -12.03 10.82
N GLN A 291 19.25 -13.14 10.24
CA GLN A 291 20.55 -13.74 10.57
C GLN A 291 21.74 -12.82 10.31
N ARG A 292 21.65 -11.98 9.27
CA ARG A 292 22.70 -11.07 8.82
C ARG A 292 22.58 -9.69 9.47
N CYS A 293 21.35 -9.23 9.68
CA CYS A 293 21.07 -7.90 10.19
C CYS A 293 20.94 -7.83 11.72
N GLY A 294 21.13 -8.95 12.44
CA GLY A 294 21.09 -8.99 13.91
C GLY A 294 19.68 -8.95 14.52
N GLY A 295 18.63 -9.25 13.76
CA GLY A 295 17.25 -9.37 14.25
C GLY A 295 16.92 -10.75 14.83
N ASP A 296 15.79 -10.84 15.56
CA ASP A 296 15.24 -12.13 15.97
C ASP A 296 14.67 -12.87 14.76
N LYS A 297 15.20 -14.08 14.51
CA LYS A 297 14.88 -14.90 13.34
C LYS A 297 13.43 -15.39 13.33
N SER A 298 12.90 -15.71 14.50
CA SER A 298 11.55 -16.25 14.65
C SER A 298 10.53 -15.13 14.45
N LEU A 299 10.82 -13.95 14.98
CA LEU A 299 9.99 -12.77 14.79
C LEU A 299 10.00 -12.28 13.34
N ALA A 300 11.18 -12.25 12.69
CA ALA A 300 11.30 -11.92 11.28
C ALA A 300 10.53 -12.91 10.38
N TYR A 301 10.62 -14.21 10.70
CA TYR A 301 9.81 -15.23 10.02
C TYR A 301 8.32 -14.93 10.14
N LEU A 302 7.84 -14.56 11.34
CA LEU A 302 6.45 -14.24 11.58
C LEU A 302 6.01 -12.97 10.83
N CYS A 303 6.87 -11.94 10.79
CA CYS A 303 6.61 -10.72 10.00
C CYS A 303 6.37 -11.08 8.53
N GLY A 304 7.31 -11.79 7.89
CA GLY A 304 7.17 -12.19 6.50
C GLY A 304 6.00 -13.15 6.24
N LEU A 305 5.60 -13.97 7.22
CA LEU A 305 4.47 -14.89 7.07
C LEU A 305 3.13 -14.16 7.05
N LEU A 306 2.99 -13.11 7.85
CA LEU A 306 1.69 -12.47 8.12
C LEU A 306 1.51 -11.10 7.43
N HIS A 307 2.54 -10.52 6.80
CA HIS A 307 2.48 -9.13 6.30
C HIS A 307 1.29 -8.87 5.34
N ASN A 308 0.87 -9.89 4.59
CA ASN A 308 -0.19 -9.79 3.58
C ASN A 308 -1.61 -10.13 4.05
N PHE A 309 -1.84 -10.29 5.35
CA PHE A 309 -3.18 -10.62 5.86
C PHE A 309 -4.24 -9.54 5.53
N GLY A 310 -3.81 -8.32 5.25
CA GLY A 310 -4.71 -7.28 4.76
C GLY A 310 -5.39 -7.61 3.44
N LEU A 311 -4.71 -8.31 2.51
CA LEU A 311 -5.32 -8.81 1.28
C LEU A 311 -6.41 -9.84 1.56
N LEU A 312 -6.19 -10.74 2.51
CA LEU A 312 -7.21 -11.71 2.92
C LEU A 312 -8.43 -11.03 3.53
N LEU A 313 -8.20 -9.98 4.32
CA LEU A 313 -9.28 -9.21 4.90
C LEU A 313 -10.09 -8.46 3.83
N ILE A 314 -9.43 -7.87 2.85
CA ILE A 314 -10.08 -7.23 1.70
C ILE A 314 -10.93 -8.27 0.94
N GLY A 315 -10.37 -9.42 0.59
CA GLY A 315 -11.09 -10.48 -0.11
C GLY A 315 -12.30 -11.02 0.66
N HIS A 316 -12.19 -11.09 1.98
CA HIS A 316 -13.29 -11.53 2.86
C HIS A 316 -14.42 -10.51 2.96
N LEU A 317 -14.08 -9.23 3.11
CA LEU A 317 -15.08 -8.16 3.33
C LEU A 317 -15.66 -7.60 2.02
N PHE A 318 -14.88 -7.63 0.94
CA PHE A 318 -15.18 -7.00 -0.34
C PHE A 318 -14.90 -7.97 -1.51
N PRO A 319 -15.64 -9.09 -1.60
CA PRO A 319 -15.34 -10.12 -2.59
C PRO A 319 -15.47 -9.64 -4.04
N ALA A 320 -16.40 -8.74 -4.35
CA ALA A 320 -16.58 -8.22 -5.70
C ALA A 320 -15.41 -7.33 -6.13
N GLU A 321 -14.97 -6.42 -5.26
CA GLU A 321 -13.82 -5.56 -5.48
C GLU A 321 -12.51 -6.36 -5.48
N PHE A 322 -12.43 -7.43 -4.70
CA PHE A 322 -11.29 -8.33 -4.72
C PHE A 322 -11.19 -9.09 -6.04
N ASP A 323 -12.31 -9.53 -6.62
CA ASP A 323 -12.35 -10.15 -7.95
C ASP A 323 -11.91 -9.15 -9.03
N GLU A 324 -12.34 -7.88 -8.95
CA GLU A 324 -11.87 -6.82 -9.83
C GLU A 324 -10.38 -6.56 -9.67
N LEU A 325 -9.88 -6.44 -8.43
CA LEU A 325 -8.47 -6.28 -8.12
C LEU A 325 -7.62 -7.43 -8.68
N ASN A 326 -8.12 -8.65 -8.58
CA ASN A 326 -7.51 -9.86 -9.13
C ASN A 326 -7.41 -9.78 -10.67
N ALA A 327 -8.50 -9.42 -11.35
CA ALA A 327 -8.53 -9.24 -12.81
C ALA A 327 -7.59 -8.11 -13.27
N MET A 328 -7.58 -6.99 -12.54
CA MET A 328 -6.68 -5.87 -12.83
C MET A 328 -5.21 -6.25 -12.65
N ARG A 329 -4.90 -7.04 -11.61
CA ARG A 329 -3.55 -7.56 -11.36
C ARG A 329 -3.09 -8.49 -12.48
N GLU A 330 -3.96 -9.36 -12.96
CA GLU A 330 -3.67 -10.26 -14.09
C GLU A 330 -3.41 -9.47 -15.39
N ALA A 331 -4.22 -8.44 -15.65
CA ALA A 331 -4.09 -7.59 -16.83
C ALA A 331 -2.86 -6.65 -16.76
N ASN A 332 -2.41 -6.27 -15.57
CA ASN A 332 -1.35 -5.29 -15.34
C ASN A 332 -0.28 -5.83 -14.37
N PRO A 333 0.52 -6.83 -14.76
CA PRO A 333 1.46 -7.50 -13.86
C PRO A 333 2.60 -6.61 -13.36
N GLU A 334 2.88 -5.49 -14.00
CA GLU A 334 3.93 -4.53 -13.60
C GLU A 334 3.40 -3.38 -12.73
N ALA A 335 2.07 -3.19 -12.63
CA ALA A 335 1.50 -2.16 -11.78
C ALA A 335 1.75 -2.45 -10.29
N SER A 336 1.95 -1.42 -9.47
CA SER A 336 2.02 -1.61 -8.02
C SER A 336 0.66 -2.00 -7.46
N MET A 337 0.64 -2.83 -6.40
CA MET A 337 -0.63 -3.16 -5.72
C MET A 337 -1.34 -1.91 -5.23
N ARG A 338 -0.60 -0.95 -4.67
CA ARG A 338 -1.18 0.32 -4.21
C ARG A 338 -1.91 1.08 -5.32
N SER A 339 -1.33 1.12 -6.54
CA SER A 339 -1.99 1.76 -7.69
C SER A 339 -3.28 1.04 -8.09
N LEU A 340 -3.27 -0.30 -8.07
CA LEU A 340 -4.45 -1.10 -8.39
C LEU A 340 -5.54 -0.94 -7.32
N GLU A 341 -5.17 -0.96 -6.06
CA GLU A 341 -6.08 -0.71 -4.93
C GLU A 341 -6.72 0.67 -5.01
N GLN A 342 -5.95 1.71 -5.33
CA GLN A 342 -6.48 3.05 -5.53
C GLN A 342 -7.47 3.13 -6.71
N GLN A 343 -7.26 2.36 -7.76
CA GLN A 343 -8.18 2.32 -8.90
C GLN A 343 -9.48 1.59 -8.58
N VAL A 344 -9.42 0.52 -7.79
CA VAL A 344 -10.60 -0.28 -7.42
C VAL A 344 -11.41 0.39 -6.31
N PHE A 345 -10.73 0.94 -5.29
CA PHE A 345 -11.39 1.49 -4.11
C PHE A 345 -11.54 3.02 -4.15
N GLY A 346 -10.71 3.73 -4.94
CA GLY A 346 -10.77 5.17 -5.09
C GLY A 346 -11.94 5.57 -5.98
N GLY A 347 -12.90 6.31 -5.42
CA GLY A 347 -14.07 6.82 -6.16
C GLY A 347 -15.43 6.39 -5.61
N SER A 348 -15.46 5.58 -4.55
CA SER A 348 -16.69 5.36 -3.79
C SER A 348 -16.51 5.84 -2.35
N GLN A 349 -17.35 6.75 -1.91
CA GLN A 349 -17.34 7.27 -0.52
C GLN A 349 -17.40 6.17 0.56
N GLN A 350 -17.90 4.98 0.22
CA GLN A 350 -18.00 3.84 1.14
C GLN A 350 -16.65 3.12 1.31
N HIS A 351 -15.71 3.26 0.39
CA HIS A 351 -14.45 2.50 0.36
C HIS A 351 -13.19 3.35 0.47
N ASP A 352 -13.33 4.67 0.65
CA ASP A 352 -12.17 5.60 0.75
C ASP A 352 -11.14 5.18 1.83
N MET A 353 -11.60 4.55 2.92
CA MET A 353 -10.69 4.01 3.93
C MET A 353 -9.82 2.86 3.42
N LEU A 354 -10.21 2.16 2.35
CA LEU A 354 -9.45 1.07 1.75
C LEU A 354 -8.32 1.59 0.86
N THR A 355 -8.39 2.86 0.46
CA THR A 355 -7.31 3.54 -0.28
C THR A 355 -6.02 3.69 0.52
N VAL A 356 -6.07 3.48 1.85
CA VAL A 356 -4.86 3.37 2.69
C VAL A 356 -3.99 2.16 2.33
N GLY A 357 -4.57 1.19 1.59
CA GLY A 357 -3.90 -0.01 1.10
C GLY A 357 -3.99 -1.20 2.08
N HIS A 358 -3.86 -2.40 1.52
CA HIS A 358 -3.96 -3.64 2.30
C HIS A 358 -2.93 -3.73 3.43
N GLY A 359 -1.75 -3.13 3.27
CA GLY A 359 -0.75 -3.10 4.35
C GLY A 359 -1.30 -2.45 5.62
N ALA A 360 -1.81 -1.23 5.53
CA ALA A 360 -2.40 -0.52 6.67
C ALA A 360 -3.57 -1.31 7.29
N ILE A 361 -4.42 -1.89 6.45
CA ILE A 361 -5.56 -2.73 6.87
C ILE A 361 -5.07 -3.97 7.61
N GLY A 362 -4.02 -4.63 7.12
CA GLY A 362 -3.35 -5.76 7.76
C GLY A 362 -2.76 -5.38 9.12
N GLY A 363 -2.08 -4.25 9.22
CA GLY A 363 -1.55 -3.72 10.47
C GLY A 363 -2.64 -3.47 11.51
N ILE A 364 -3.79 -2.93 11.11
CA ILE A 364 -4.95 -2.74 11.98
C ILE A 364 -5.47 -4.10 12.49
N LEU A 365 -5.65 -5.07 11.60
CA LEU A 365 -6.09 -6.42 11.96
C LEU A 365 -5.14 -7.06 12.98
N HIS A 366 -3.84 -7.00 12.74
CA HIS A 366 -2.83 -7.56 13.63
C HIS A 366 -2.81 -6.89 15.00
N ARG A 367 -3.03 -5.57 15.07
CA ARG A 367 -3.17 -4.84 16.33
C ARG A 367 -4.42 -5.30 17.10
N LEU A 368 -5.56 -5.47 16.43
CA LEU A 368 -6.79 -5.99 17.03
C LEU A 368 -6.63 -7.41 17.57
N TRP A 369 -5.83 -8.21 16.88
CA TRP A 369 -5.49 -9.55 17.31
C TRP A 369 -4.38 -9.60 18.37
N GLN A 370 -3.84 -8.45 18.77
CA GLN A 370 -2.80 -8.30 19.80
C GLN A 370 -1.51 -9.05 19.41
N LEU A 371 -1.15 -9.05 18.13
CA LEU A 371 0.13 -9.58 17.66
C LEU A 371 1.29 -8.67 18.09
N PRO A 372 2.55 -9.17 18.11
CA PRO A 372 3.72 -8.38 18.45
C PRO A 372 3.84 -7.11 17.59
N ASP A 373 4.29 -6.00 18.18
CA ASP A 373 4.37 -4.71 17.49
C ASP A 373 5.21 -4.75 16.21
N ALA A 374 6.26 -5.55 16.17
CA ALA A 374 7.05 -5.75 14.95
C ALA A 374 6.22 -6.31 13.79
N VAL A 375 5.30 -7.27 14.07
CA VAL A 375 4.40 -7.85 13.06
C VAL A 375 3.37 -6.82 12.61
N VAL A 376 2.82 -6.04 13.55
CA VAL A 376 1.90 -4.94 13.25
C VAL A 376 2.56 -3.91 12.34
N LYS A 377 3.80 -3.53 12.64
CA LYS A 377 4.56 -2.55 11.85
C LYS A 377 4.96 -3.11 10.49
N ALA A 378 5.56 -4.30 10.45
CA ALA A 378 5.93 -4.94 9.19
C ALA A 378 4.73 -5.01 8.23
N ALA A 379 3.58 -5.51 8.66
CA ALA A 379 2.39 -5.52 7.84
C ALA A 379 1.88 -4.10 7.52
N GLY A 380 1.84 -3.21 8.50
CA GLY A 380 1.18 -1.91 8.37
C GLY A 380 1.86 -0.94 7.41
N VAL A 381 3.18 -1.00 7.29
CA VAL A 381 3.97 0.01 6.56
C VAL A 381 4.97 -0.57 5.55
N HIS A 382 4.91 -1.88 5.22
CA HIS A 382 5.84 -2.49 4.26
C HIS A 382 5.80 -1.84 2.86
N GLN A 383 4.74 -1.14 2.52
CA GLN A 383 4.62 -0.38 1.27
C GLN A 383 5.23 1.03 1.33
N GLN A 384 5.70 1.49 2.51
CA GLN A 384 6.28 2.83 2.71
C GLN A 384 7.81 2.72 2.71
N LEU A 385 8.44 3.01 1.57
CA LEU A 385 9.90 2.89 1.40
C LEU A 385 10.71 3.85 2.26
N ASP A 386 10.12 4.98 2.62
CA ASP A 386 10.71 6.03 3.46
C ASP A 386 10.40 5.86 4.94
N TYR A 387 9.86 4.71 5.35
CA TYR A 387 9.57 4.46 6.76
C TYR A 387 10.85 4.48 7.60
N HIS A 388 10.81 5.30 8.65
CA HIS A 388 11.81 5.38 9.72
C HIS A 388 11.08 5.36 11.06
N GLY A 389 11.37 4.37 11.89
CA GLY A 389 10.69 4.28 13.20
C GLY A 389 10.90 2.94 13.89
N ASP A 390 10.01 2.66 14.84
CA ASP A 390 10.06 1.42 15.61
C ASP A 390 9.99 0.19 14.71
N HIS A 391 10.84 -0.80 15.01
CA HIS A 391 10.91 -2.07 14.26
C HIS A 391 11.29 -1.92 12.77
N GLU A 392 11.94 -0.82 12.39
CA GLU A 392 12.37 -0.52 11.02
C GLU A 392 13.05 -1.71 10.33
N ASN A 393 13.95 -2.39 11.03
CA ASN A 393 14.67 -3.54 10.46
C ASN A 393 13.73 -4.63 9.92
N TYR A 394 12.64 -4.93 10.62
CA TYR A 394 11.67 -5.95 10.16
C TYR A 394 10.86 -5.46 8.96
N VAL A 395 10.53 -4.18 8.91
CA VAL A 395 9.89 -3.54 7.75
C VAL A 395 10.80 -3.61 6.52
N LEU A 396 12.07 -3.24 6.68
CA LEU A 396 13.07 -3.30 5.60
C LEU A 396 13.33 -4.73 5.11
N MET A 397 13.32 -5.72 6.01
CA MET A 397 13.44 -7.13 5.63
C MET A 397 12.26 -7.58 4.77
N ASP A 398 11.04 -7.19 5.12
CA ASP A 398 9.84 -7.46 4.32
C ASP A 398 9.91 -6.77 2.95
N GLN A 399 10.29 -5.50 2.90
CA GLN A 399 10.46 -4.75 1.67
C GLN A 399 11.49 -5.40 0.74
N LEU A 400 12.65 -5.78 1.28
CA LEU A 400 13.70 -6.45 0.52
C LEU A 400 13.27 -7.85 0.05
N ALA A 401 12.58 -8.62 0.91
CA ALA A 401 12.04 -9.92 0.53
C ALA A 401 11.06 -9.81 -0.64
N ASN A 402 10.14 -8.85 -0.59
CA ASN A 402 9.21 -8.56 -1.67
C ASN A 402 9.92 -8.18 -2.98
N ALA A 403 10.97 -7.36 -2.89
CA ALA A 403 11.80 -6.98 -4.05
C ALA A 403 12.45 -8.22 -4.69
N MET A 404 13.04 -9.10 -3.89
CA MET A 404 13.66 -10.34 -4.37
C MET A 404 12.65 -11.28 -5.02
N LEU A 405 11.43 -11.38 -4.47
CA LEU A 405 10.38 -12.26 -5.00
C LEU A 405 9.85 -11.83 -6.37
N LYS A 406 9.83 -10.53 -6.65
CA LYS A 406 9.49 -10.03 -7.99
C LYS A 406 10.46 -10.55 -9.05
N GLU A 407 11.75 -10.51 -8.79
CA GLU A 407 12.77 -11.01 -9.71
C GLU A 407 12.58 -12.50 -10.03
N GLN A 408 12.04 -13.27 -9.08
CA GLN A 408 11.75 -14.70 -9.22
C GLN A 408 10.35 -14.99 -9.80
N GLY A 409 9.60 -13.97 -10.22
CA GLY A 409 8.26 -14.13 -10.78
C GLY A 409 7.17 -14.43 -9.75
N ILE A 410 7.47 -14.27 -8.46
CA ILE A 410 6.49 -14.36 -7.37
C ILE A 410 6.01 -12.93 -7.06
N ARG A 411 5.03 -12.47 -7.84
CA ARG A 411 4.63 -11.06 -7.87
C ARG A 411 3.26 -10.85 -7.22
N VAL A 412 3.22 -10.52 -5.95
CA VAL A 412 1.96 -10.18 -5.28
C VAL A 412 1.96 -8.72 -4.80
N GLU A 413 3.14 -8.14 -4.49
CA GLU A 413 3.26 -6.93 -3.72
C GLU A 413 3.94 -5.76 -4.44
N PHE A 414 3.94 -4.63 -3.73
CA PHE A 414 4.75 -3.46 -4.05
C PHE A 414 6.23 -3.82 -4.04
N ASN A 415 6.97 -3.16 -4.93
CA ASN A 415 8.37 -3.45 -5.13
C ASN A 415 9.13 -2.17 -5.50
N PRO A 416 10.18 -1.83 -4.78
CA PRO A 416 11.05 -0.73 -5.16
C PRO A 416 11.70 -1.05 -6.51
N GLU A 417 11.86 -0.04 -7.34
CA GLU A 417 12.60 -0.14 -8.61
C GLU A 417 14.10 -0.38 -8.34
N ASP A 418 14.60 0.12 -7.20
CA ASP A 418 15.99 0.00 -6.76
C ASP A 418 16.06 -0.58 -5.35
N THR A 419 16.81 -1.67 -5.19
CA THR A 419 17.05 -2.34 -3.89
C THR A 419 18.26 -1.79 -3.14
N ALA A 420 19.12 -1.00 -3.78
CA ALA A 420 20.34 -0.49 -3.17
C ALA A 420 20.11 0.33 -1.88
N PRO A 421 19.07 1.20 -1.78
CA PRO A 421 18.77 1.89 -0.53
C PRO A 421 18.38 0.95 0.62
N LEU A 422 17.64 -0.13 0.31
CA LEU A 422 17.24 -1.13 1.32
C LEU A 422 18.46 -1.91 1.82
N LEU A 423 19.33 -2.33 0.90
CA LEU A 423 20.58 -3.02 1.24
C LEU A 423 21.47 -2.14 2.15
N ALA A 424 21.65 -0.88 1.79
CA ALA A 424 22.46 0.07 2.57
C ALA A 424 21.90 0.25 4.00
N ARG A 425 20.58 0.40 4.15
CA ARG A 425 19.92 0.55 5.46
C ARG A 425 20.01 -0.72 6.31
N LEU A 426 19.99 -1.89 5.69
CA LEU A 426 20.14 -3.18 6.36
C LEU A 426 21.63 -3.55 6.61
N GLY A 427 22.58 -2.77 6.07
CA GLY A 427 24.01 -3.07 6.16
C GLY A 427 24.42 -4.30 5.35
N LEU A 428 23.73 -4.55 4.24
CA LEU A 428 23.93 -5.66 3.30
C LEU A 428 24.55 -5.16 1.99
N ASP A 429 25.11 -6.09 1.23
CA ASP A 429 25.66 -5.83 -0.10
C ASP A 429 25.11 -6.82 -1.16
N ASP A 430 25.47 -6.61 -2.42
CA ASP A 430 25.06 -7.46 -3.54
C ASP A 430 25.50 -8.93 -3.35
N SER A 431 26.58 -9.19 -2.62
CA SER A 431 27.02 -10.56 -2.36
C SER A 431 26.09 -11.28 -1.40
N ASP A 432 25.51 -10.57 -0.45
CA ASP A 432 24.47 -11.10 0.45
C ASP A 432 23.19 -11.40 -0.33
N LEU A 433 22.77 -10.49 -1.23
CA LEU A 433 21.61 -10.68 -2.09
C LEU A 433 21.77 -11.92 -3.00
N ASN A 434 22.93 -12.03 -3.66
CA ASN A 434 23.24 -13.20 -4.50
C ASN A 434 23.21 -14.52 -3.72
N ARG A 435 23.73 -14.51 -2.49
CA ARG A 435 23.69 -15.70 -1.62
C ARG A 435 22.27 -16.08 -1.21
N LEU A 436 21.45 -15.08 -0.84
CA LEU A 436 20.05 -15.30 -0.51
C LEU A 436 19.25 -15.85 -1.68
N ASN A 437 19.48 -15.34 -2.91
CA ASN A 437 18.87 -15.87 -4.12
C ASN A 437 19.25 -17.34 -4.35
N GLN A 438 20.53 -17.69 -4.21
CA GLN A 438 20.99 -19.09 -4.32
C GLN A 438 20.38 -20.01 -3.23
N GLU A 439 20.28 -19.52 -2.00
CA GLU A 439 19.63 -20.27 -0.91
C GLU A 439 18.15 -20.48 -1.21
N MET A 440 17.45 -19.45 -1.70
CA MET A 440 16.04 -19.52 -2.08
C MET A 440 15.82 -20.47 -3.26
N GLU A 441 16.63 -20.40 -4.31
CA GLU A 441 16.54 -21.31 -5.48
C GLU A 441 16.67 -22.78 -5.07
N ARG A 442 17.58 -23.09 -4.14
CA ARG A 442 17.78 -24.46 -3.65
C ARG A 442 16.54 -25.06 -2.97
N VAL A 443 15.72 -24.21 -2.35
CA VAL A 443 14.55 -24.63 -1.57
C VAL A 443 13.22 -24.32 -2.26
N SER A 444 13.23 -23.68 -3.43
CA SER A 444 12.03 -23.21 -4.13
C SER A 444 11.01 -24.33 -4.37
N GLY A 445 11.45 -25.50 -4.85
CA GLY A 445 10.58 -26.65 -5.07
C GLY A 445 9.91 -27.18 -3.80
N ASP A 446 10.61 -27.10 -2.67
CA ASP A 446 10.09 -27.52 -1.38
C ASP A 446 9.09 -26.49 -0.83
N LEU A 447 9.39 -25.18 -0.97
CA LEU A 447 8.47 -24.09 -0.60
C LEU A 447 7.18 -24.14 -1.43
N ASP A 448 7.28 -24.38 -2.74
CA ASP A 448 6.11 -24.53 -3.62
C ASP A 448 5.26 -25.74 -3.24
N THR A 449 5.91 -26.88 -2.92
CA THR A 449 5.20 -28.09 -2.48
C THR A 449 4.49 -27.85 -1.15
N LEU A 450 5.15 -27.13 -0.25
CA LEU A 450 4.61 -26.77 1.04
C LEU A 450 3.41 -25.82 0.90
N ALA A 451 3.53 -24.75 0.08
CA ALA A 451 2.43 -23.83 -0.19
C ALA A 451 1.17 -24.57 -0.66
N ARG A 452 1.31 -25.44 -1.67
CA ARG A 452 0.21 -26.29 -2.14
C ARG A 452 -0.40 -27.17 -1.06
N SER A 453 0.40 -27.63 -0.10
CA SER A 453 -0.09 -28.50 0.98
C SER A 453 -0.91 -27.74 2.04
N LEU A 454 -0.74 -26.43 2.14
CA LEU A 454 -1.48 -25.57 3.09
C LEU A 454 -2.85 -25.14 2.54
N THR A 455 -3.04 -25.20 1.24
CA THR A 455 -4.30 -24.87 0.56
C THR A 455 -5.16 -26.12 0.27
N ALA A 456 -4.62 -27.31 0.44
CA ALA A 456 -5.33 -28.58 0.27
C ALA A 456 -6.12 -28.96 1.51
#